data_3d666e640fef910d170d9249609f3bfc
#
_entry.id   3d666e640fef910d170d9249609f3bfc
#
_cell.length_a   1.000
_cell.length_b   1.000
_cell.length_c   1.000
_cell.angle_alpha   90.00
_cell.angle_beta   90.00
_cell.angle_gamma   90.00
#
_symmetry.space_group_name_H-M   'P 1'
#
loop_
_entity.id
_entity.type
_entity.pdbx_description
1 polymer ?
#
loop_
_entity_poly.entity_id
_entity_poly.type
_entity_poly.pdbx_seq_one_letter_code
_entity_poly.pdbx_strand_id
1 'polypeptide(L)'
;KETGETIPWWGDVSGTIYDDQSKYERVPIAWEPHDNLRDFLRTGIITKATFSVASKSKKANYNFNGDFSNQRGQVPNTSVYTGGLNFNSMYNLSNSVTLSANLSYNKVYSPNYPRYGYGPKNHMYTILLWMGNDVNGKELAEHYYRPDSEGTRQANYNYAWYNNPYFAANELTQKHDRNTMNGQLKLNWDVIPGLSLQGRAAGRLESTFEDMSVPKSYMNYGDSRNGDYKTWNTDQLDINADFLATYTRAFSRNFTLTVNAGTSLYYRQIRKQSQSTDGLIVAKVYNLGNSLNPVSATNSMNEKAIESVYGSVNVDLFESLFLTFTGRNDWSSTLAKGNNSYFYPSVSLSTLVNEYVKLPSWMDYLKVNGAWAQVSSDL
;
A
#
# COMPACT_ATOMS: atom_id res chain seq x y z
N LYS A 1 -6.20 -40.58 -24.31
CA LYS A 1 -5.49 -40.88 -23.13
C LYS A 1 -5.51 -42.37 -22.78
N GLU A 2 -6.70 -42.95 -22.74
CA GLU A 2 -6.91 -44.39 -22.63
C GLU A 2 -6.68 -45.12 -23.96
N THR A 3 -6.54 -44.38 -25.03
CA THR A 3 -6.31 -44.86 -26.38
C THR A 3 -4.89 -45.22 -26.69
N GLY A 4 -3.94 -44.93 -25.80
CA GLY A 4 -2.51 -45.14 -26.03
C GLY A 4 -1.87 -44.18 -27.04
N GLU A 5 -2.57 -43.08 -27.35
CA GLU A 5 -2.04 -42.02 -28.20
C GLU A 5 -0.84 -41.35 -27.57
N THR A 6 0.11 -40.96 -28.41
CA THR A 6 1.33 -40.26 -28.03
C THR A 6 1.36 -38.88 -28.67
N ILE A 7 2.03 -37.96 -28.01
CA ILE A 7 2.27 -36.59 -28.51
C ILE A 7 3.80 -36.33 -28.53
N PRO A 8 4.26 -35.42 -29.39
CA PRO A 8 5.63 -34.96 -29.31
C PRO A 8 5.90 -34.32 -27.96
N TRP A 9 7.06 -34.57 -27.36
CA TRP A 9 7.45 -33.94 -26.12
C TRP A 9 7.68 -32.43 -26.32
N TRP A 10 7.11 -31.61 -25.45
CA TRP A 10 7.17 -30.15 -25.56
C TRP A 10 8.57 -29.57 -25.39
N GLY A 11 9.43 -30.21 -24.62
CA GLY A 11 10.77 -29.72 -24.31
C GLY A 11 11.73 -29.72 -25.48
N ASP A 12 11.55 -30.60 -26.46
CA ASP A 12 12.39 -30.69 -27.66
C ASP A 12 11.75 -30.15 -28.92
N VAL A 13 10.50 -29.71 -28.80
CA VAL A 13 9.79 -29.07 -29.90
C VAL A 13 9.90 -27.58 -29.80
N SER A 14 10.83 -27.04 -30.37
CA SER A 14 10.82 -25.63 -30.42
C SER A 14 10.12 -25.06 -31.59
N GLY A 15 9.69 -25.53 -32.55
CA GLY A 15 8.86 -25.03 -33.64
C GLY A 15 8.79 -23.50 -33.82
N THR A 16 9.64 -22.76 -33.17
CA THR A 16 9.64 -21.32 -33.19
C THR A 16 10.80 -20.74 -33.98
N ILE A 17 10.66 -19.51 -34.43
CA ILE A 17 11.72 -18.75 -35.12
C ILE A 17 13.01 -18.59 -34.28
N TYR A 18 13.00 -19.02 -33.02
CA TYR A 18 14.10 -18.86 -32.09
C TYR A 18 14.95 -20.10 -31.93
N ASP A 19 14.54 -21.24 -32.50
CA ASP A 19 15.19 -22.51 -32.33
C ASP A 19 15.43 -23.25 -33.64
N ASP A 20 16.60 -23.79 -33.75
CA ASP A 20 16.95 -24.71 -34.82
C ASP A 20 16.46 -26.12 -34.42
N GLN A 21 15.24 -26.45 -34.83
CA GLN A 21 14.63 -27.75 -34.54
C GLN A 21 15.38 -28.97 -35.11
N SER A 22 16.24 -28.75 -36.07
CA SER A 22 17.04 -29.83 -36.67
C SER A 22 18.00 -30.51 -35.71
N LYS A 23 18.24 -29.86 -34.56
CA LYS A 23 19.15 -30.36 -33.52
C LYS A 23 18.51 -31.33 -32.52
N TYR A 24 17.19 -31.46 -32.53
CA TYR A 24 16.49 -32.22 -31.51
C TYR A 24 15.67 -33.34 -32.12
N GLU A 25 15.87 -34.54 -31.59
CA GLU A 25 15.06 -35.70 -31.93
C GLU A 25 13.75 -35.64 -31.13
N ARG A 26 12.62 -35.77 -31.81
CA ARG A 26 11.30 -35.77 -31.18
C ARG A 26 11.01 -37.15 -30.61
N VAL A 27 10.86 -37.22 -29.28
CA VAL A 27 10.51 -38.46 -28.61
C VAL A 27 9.00 -38.46 -28.33
N PRO A 28 8.23 -39.42 -28.85
CA PRO A 28 6.82 -39.58 -28.51
C PRO A 28 6.65 -39.97 -27.03
N ILE A 29 5.76 -39.26 -26.32
CA ILE A 29 5.41 -39.60 -24.95
C ILE A 29 3.91 -39.90 -24.83
N ALA A 30 3.52 -40.67 -23.80
CA ALA A 30 2.14 -40.92 -23.48
C ALA A 30 1.45 -39.62 -23.12
N TRP A 31 0.24 -39.40 -23.65
CA TRP A 31 -0.56 -38.25 -23.24
C TRP A 31 -1.18 -38.49 -21.86
N GLU A 32 -0.80 -37.68 -20.88
CA GLU A 32 -1.25 -37.75 -19.51
C GLU A 32 -1.72 -36.37 -19.03
N PRO A 33 -2.81 -36.28 -18.22
CA PRO A 33 -3.20 -35.00 -17.63
C PRO A 33 -2.38 -34.69 -16.38
N HIS A 34 -2.00 -33.45 -16.24
CA HIS A 34 -1.28 -32.90 -15.12
C HIS A 34 -2.10 -31.83 -14.41
N ASP A 35 -2.05 -31.78 -13.07
CA ASP A 35 -2.62 -30.69 -12.27
C ASP A 35 -1.57 -29.59 -12.08
N ASN A 36 -1.33 -28.85 -13.15
CA ASN A 36 -0.27 -27.86 -13.22
C ASN A 36 -0.38 -26.75 -12.16
N LEU A 37 -1.62 -26.41 -11.75
CA LEU A 37 -1.82 -25.41 -10.71
C LEU A 37 -1.36 -25.93 -9.34
N ARG A 38 -1.78 -27.15 -9.00
CA ARG A 38 -1.40 -27.78 -7.74
C ARG A 38 0.11 -28.04 -7.65
N ASP A 39 0.70 -28.48 -8.76
CA ASP A 39 2.13 -28.76 -8.82
C ASP A 39 2.97 -27.48 -8.75
N PHE A 40 2.45 -26.35 -9.26
CA PHE A 40 3.12 -25.05 -9.19
C PHE A 40 3.07 -24.43 -7.80
N LEU A 41 1.95 -24.53 -7.11
CA LEU A 41 1.76 -23.88 -5.80
C LEU A 41 2.43 -24.69 -4.69
N ARG A 42 3.05 -23.98 -3.76
CA ARG A 42 3.62 -24.54 -2.52
C ARG A 42 2.80 -24.13 -1.30
N THR A 43 2.97 -24.85 -0.20
CA THR A 43 2.38 -24.46 1.08
C THR A 43 2.96 -23.12 1.53
N GLY A 44 2.09 -22.12 1.69
CA GLY A 44 2.44 -20.85 2.31
C GLY A 44 2.60 -21.02 3.82
N ILE A 45 3.54 -20.28 4.41
CA ILE A 45 3.79 -20.29 5.87
C ILE A 45 3.86 -18.84 6.33
N ILE A 46 3.14 -18.52 7.41
CA ILE A 46 3.21 -17.23 8.07
C ILE A 46 3.73 -17.42 9.48
N THR A 47 4.81 -16.74 9.81
CA THR A 47 5.35 -16.64 11.15
C THR A 47 5.19 -15.22 11.66
N LYS A 48 4.64 -15.04 12.85
CA LYS A 48 4.47 -13.72 13.48
C LYS A 48 5.03 -13.74 14.89
N ALA A 49 5.66 -12.63 15.27
CA ALA A 49 6.09 -12.36 16.63
C ALA A 49 5.69 -10.94 17.00
N THR A 50 5.21 -10.76 18.23
CA THR A 50 4.86 -9.45 18.76
C THR A 50 5.36 -9.32 20.18
N PHE A 51 5.75 -8.12 20.57
CA PHE A 51 6.03 -7.81 21.96
C PHE A 51 5.43 -6.45 22.33
N SER A 52 5.10 -6.28 23.59
CA SER A 52 4.56 -5.05 24.12
C SER A 52 5.10 -4.81 25.51
N VAL A 53 5.52 -3.56 25.75
CA VAL A 53 5.94 -3.09 27.08
C VAL A 53 5.16 -1.82 27.38
N ALA A 54 4.44 -1.82 28.49
CA ALA A 54 3.67 -0.66 28.92
C ALA A 54 4.04 -0.28 30.36
N SER A 55 4.07 1.02 30.62
CA SER A 55 4.26 1.56 31.97
C SER A 55 3.29 2.71 32.19
N LYS A 56 2.71 2.77 33.36
CA LYS A 56 1.76 3.82 33.77
C LYS A 56 2.13 4.35 35.14
N SER A 57 2.21 5.67 35.25
CA SER A 57 2.39 6.39 36.50
C SER A 57 1.42 7.56 36.58
N LYS A 58 1.44 8.31 37.70
CA LYS A 58 0.62 9.55 37.82
C LYS A 58 1.03 10.64 36.81
N LYS A 59 2.31 10.65 36.41
CA LYS A 59 2.86 11.71 35.53
C LYS A 59 2.98 11.26 34.07
N ALA A 60 3.08 9.95 33.81
CA ALA A 60 3.41 9.49 32.48
C ALA A 60 2.81 8.11 32.20
N ASN A 61 2.39 7.91 30.97
CA ASN A 61 2.03 6.61 30.41
C ASN A 61 2.93 6.38 29.18
N TYR A 62 3.52 5.20 29.09
CA TYR A 62 4.32 4.78 27.95
C TYR A 62 3.84 3.42 27.46
N ASN A 63 3.82 3.27 26.15
CA ASN A 63 3.54 2.01 25.50
C ASN A 63 4.50 1.84 24.32
N PHE A 64 5.28 0.77 24.33
CA PHE A 64 6.18 0.38 23.27
C PHE A 64 5.79 -0.98 22.74
N ASN A 65 5.50 -1.07 21.45
CA ASN A 65 5.11 -2.30 20.79
C ASN A 65 6.06 -2.56 19.62
N GLY A 66 6.34 -3.83 19.38
CA GLY A 66 7.03 -4.27 18.18
C GLY A 66 6.37 -5.51 17.61
N ASP A 67 6.40 -5.58 16.29
CA ASP A 67 5.91 -6.74 15.56
C ASP A 67 6.89 -7.12 14.45
N PHE A 68 6.88 -8.41 14.15
CA PHE A 68 7.58 -8.98 13.02
C PHE A 68 6.72 -10.05 12.38
N SER A 69 6.69 -10.09 11.06
CA SER A 69 6.04 -11.15 10.31
C SER A 69 6.90 -11.57 9.13
N ASN A 70 7.01 -12.86 8.91
CA ASN A 70 7.56 -13.47 7.72
C ASN A 70 6.48 -14.32 7.06
N GLN A 71 6.16 -14.01 5.82
CA GLN A 71 5.23 -14.78 5.00
C GLN A 71 5.95 -15.37 3.80
N ARG A 72 6.15 -16.68 3.80
CA ARG A 72 6.51 -17.43 2.61
C ARG A 72 5.27 -17.60 1.74
N GLY A 73 5.29 -17.07 0.50
CA GLY A 73 4.15 -17.10 -0.41
C GLY A 73 3.88 -18.50 -0.98
N GLN A 74 2.67 -18.69 -1.51
CA GLN A 74 2.28 -19.91 -2.23
C GLN A 74 2.93 -20.01 -3.62
N VAL A 75 3.21 -18.89 -4.27
CA VAL A 75 3.97 -18.85 -5.51
C VAL A 75 5.44 -19.17 -5.19
N PRO A 76 6.13 -20.05 -5.96
CA PRO A 76 7.55 -20.32 -5.77
C PRO A 76 8.39 -19.03 -5.71
N ASN A 77 9.47 -19.06 -4.92
CA ASN A 77 10.43 -17.97 -4.78
C ASN A 77 9.82 -16.61 -4.30
N THR A 78 8.67 -16.62 -3.63
CA THR A 78 8.07 -15.38 -3.09
C THR A 78 8.05 -15.36 -1.57
N SER A 79 8.38 -14.24 -0.99
CA SER A 79 8.29 -14.00 0.45
C SER A 79 8.10 -12.53 0.75
N VAL A 80 7.44 -12.22 1.87
CA VAL A 80 7.27 -10.86 2.40
C VAL A 80 7.67 -10.85 3.88
N TYR A 81 8.49 -9.89 4.24
CA TYR A 81 8.88 -9.60 5.62
C TYR A 81 8.28 -8.26 6.02
N THR A 82 7.63 -8.21 7.15
CA THR A 82 7.14 -6.95 7.73
C THR A 82 7.67 -6.81 9.15
N GLY A 83 8.00 -5.60 9.54
CA GLY A 83 8.39 -5.29 10.90
C GLY A 83 7.89 -3.91 11.28
N GLY A 84 7.43 -3.78 12.51
CA GLY A 84 6.89 -2.54 13.06
C GLY A 84 7.43 -2.25 14.45
N LEU A 85 7.70 -0.97 14.73
CA LEU A 85 7.94 -0.44 16.05
C LEU A 85 6.99 0.72 16.28
N ASN A 86 6.31 0.74 17.42
CA ASN A 86 5.40 1.80 17.79
C ASN A 86 5.65 2.24 19.23
N PHE A 87 5.85 3.54 19.43
CA PHE A 87 6.00 4.16 20.73
C PHE A 87 4.92 5.22 20.91
N ASN A 88 4.14 5.07 21.96
CA ASN A 88 3.14 6.04 22.38
C ASN A 88 3.47 6.51 23.79
N SER A 89 3.42 7.80 24.01
CA SER A 89 3.60 8.39 25.31
C SER A 89 2.62 9.51 25.59
N MET A 90 2.24 9.65 26.84
CA MET A 90 1.52 10.78 27.39
C MET A 90 2.23 11.21 28.65
N TYR A 91 2.55 12.48 28.76
CA TYR A 91 3.25 13.06 29.90
C TYR A 91 2.49 14.31 30.40
N ASN A 92 2.09 14.28 31.69
CA ASN A 92 1.50 15.40 32.37
C ASN A 92 2.63 16.34 32.86
N LEU A 93 2.88 17.40 32.10
CA LEU A 93 3.89 18.44 32.43
C LEU A 93 3.47 19.21 33.69
N SER A 94 2.16 19.45 33.81
CA SER A 94 1.52 20.02 34.99
C SER A 94 0.10 19.47 35.11
N ASN A 95 -0.68 19.98 36.08
CA ASN A 95 -2.09 19.61 36.20
C ASN A 95 -2.95 20.13 35.03
N SER A 96 -2.46 21.13 34.29
CA SER A 96 -3.15 21.76 33.17
C SER A 96 -2.48 21.53 31.82
N VAL A 97 -1.28 20.93 31.76
CA VAL A 97 -0.55 20.75 30.51
C VAL A 97 -0.17 19.29 30.31
N THR A 98 -0.62 18.74 29.19
CA THR A 98 -0.33 17.35 28.79
C THR A 98 0.35 17.33 27.44
N LEU A 99 1.49 16.66 27.35
CA LEU A 99 2.22 16.36 26.12
C LEU A 99 1.98 14.91 25.73
N SER A 100 1.55 14.67 24.49
CA SER A 100 1.45 13.34 23.93
C SER A 100 2.39 13.22 22.73
N ALA A 101 3.07 12.07 22.61
CA ALA A 101 3.90 11.75 21.47
C ALA A 101 3.58 10.35 20.96
N ASN A 102 3.52 10.23 19.64
CA ASN A 102 3.42 8.97 18.93
C ASN A 102 4.54 8.90 17.90
N LEU A 103 5.26 7.80 17.86
CA LEU A 103 6.29 7.54 16.86
C LEU A 103 6.13 6.10 16.39
N SER A 104 6.03 5.90 15.08
CA SER A 104 6.01 4.56 14.50
C SER A 104 6.96 4.44 13.33
N TYR A 105 7.59 3.29 13.22
CA TYR A 105 8.38 2.88 12.07
C TYR A 105 7.87 1.54 11.56
N ASN A 106 7.65 1.43 10.25
CA ASN A 106 7.20 0.21 9.60
C ASN A 106 8.11 -0.10 8.40
N LYS A 107 8.56 -1.33 8.32
CA LYS A 107 9.33 -1.91 7.23
C LYS A 107 8.51 -2.96 6.51
N VAL A 108 8.45 -2.88 5.19
CA VAL A 108 7.97 -3.95 4.32
C VAL A 108 9.07 -4.29 3.34
N TYR A 109 9.50 -5.54 3.32
CA TYR A 109 10.53 -6.02 2.44
C TYR A 109 10.12 -7.31 1.75
N SER A 110 10.27 -7.37 0.44
CA SER A 110 10.14 -8.59 -0.34
C SER A 110 11.30 -8.69 -1.33
N PRO A 111 12.09 -9.77 -1.31
CA PRO A 111 13.12 -9.98 -2.33
C PRO A 111 12.53 -10.33 -3.69
N ASN A 112 11.31 -10.89 -3.71
CA ASN A 112 10.56 -11.18 -4.92
C ASN A 112 9.06 -11.10 -4.64
N TYR A 113 8.42 -10.07 -5.18
CA TYR A 113 7.00 -9.80 -5.03
C TYR A 113 6.21 -10.50 -6.14
N PRO A 114 5.14 -11.28 -5.84
CA PRO A 114 4.39 -12.01 -6.86
C PRO A 114 3.69 -11.05 -7.82
N ARG A 115 3.70 -11.40 -9.10
CA ARG A 115 3.01 -10.63 -10.14
C ARG A 115 1.53 -10.93 -10.16
N TYR A 116 0.74 -9.93 -10.47
CA TYR A 116 -0.71 -9.99 -10.62
C TYR A 116 -1.15 -9.22 -11.86
N GLY A 117 -2.43 -9.33 -12.21
CA GLY A 117 -3.02 -8.66 -13.36
C GLY A 117 -3.02 -9.51 -14.63
N TYR A 118 -3.41 -8.89 -15.74
CA TYR A 118 -3.48 -9.51 -17.05
C TYR A 118 -2.10 -9.69 -17.68
N GLY A 119 -1.90 -10.80 -18.39
CA GLY A 119 -0.76 -11.01 -19.29
C GLY A 119 0.31 -11.98 -18.79
N PRO A 120 1.38 -12.17 -19.59
CA PRO A 120 2.38 -13.24 -19.39
C PRO A 120 3.24 -13.08 -18.15
N LYS A 121 3.18 -11.92 -17.47
CA LYS A 121 3.86 -11.68 -16.18
C LYS A 121 3.17 -12.37 -15.00
N ASN A 122 1.89 -12.73 -15.13
CA ASN A 122 1.14 -13.38 -14.08
C ASN A 122 1.16 -14.90 -14.26
N HIS A 123 1.77 -15.60 -13.32
CA HIS A 123 1.88 -17.07 -13.35
C HIS A 123 0.52 -17.75 -13.36
N MET A 124 -0.43 -17.25 -12.56
CA MET A 124 -1.78 -17.82 -12.48
C MET A 124 -2.53 -17.65 -13.80
N TYR A 125 -2.40 -16.48 -14.44
CA TYR A 125 -2.95 -16.24 -15.76
C TYR A 125 -2.40 -17.22 -16.79
N THR A 126 -1.09 -17.45 -16.78
CA THR A 126 -0.43 -18.38 -17.69
C THR A 126 -0.89 -19.81 -17.45
N ILE A 127 -0.89 -20.28 -16.21
CA ILE A 127 -1.22 -21.68 -15.87
C ILE A 127 -2.71 -21.97 -16.11
N LEU A 128 -3.61 -21.07 -15.68
CA LEU A 128 -5.05 -21.34 -15.71
C LEU A 128 -5.67 -21.16 -17.08
N LEU A 129 -5.17 -20.25 -17.90
CA LEU A 129 -5.84 -19.89 -19.16
C LEU A 129 -5.10 -20.42 -20.40
N TRP A 130 -3.81 -20.68 -20.32
CA TRP A 130 -3.00 -20.91 -21.52
C TRP A 130 -2.14 -22.16 -21.47
N MET A 131 -1.96 -22.76 -20.32
CA MET A 131 -1.20 -23.99 -20.18
C MET A 131 -2.15 -25.19 -20.24
N GLY A 132 -1.99 -26.04 -21.24
CA GLY A 132 -2.79 -27.26 -21.38
C GLY A 132 -2.50 -28.28 -20.28
N ASN A 133 -3.44 -29.15 -20.00
CA ASN A 133 -3.26 -30.24 -19.04
C ASN A 133 -2.30 -31.33 -19.52
N ASP A 134 -1.99 -31.36 -20.79
CA ASP A 134 -1.00 -32.23 -21.41
C ASP A 134 0.44 -31.79 -21.16
N VAL A 135 0.65 -30.57 -20.72
CA VAL A 135 1.97 -30.04 -20.36
C VAL A 135 2.38 -30.57 -18.99
N ASN A 136 3.55 -31.19 -18.91
CA ASN A 136 4.14 -31.68 -17.66
C ASN A 136 4.80 -30.53 -16.89
N GLY A 137 4.08 -29.92 -15.95
CA GLY A 137 4.58 -28.82 -15.13
C GLY A 137 5.79 -29.17 -14.27
N LYS A 138 5.90 -30.42 -13.80
CA LYS A 138 7.06 -30.86 -12.99
C LYS A 138 8.34 -30.87 -13.81
N GLU A 139 8.26 -31.34 -15.03
CA GLU A 139 9.40 -31.32 -15.95
C GLU A 139 9.81 -29.88 -16.28
N LEU A 140 8.85 -28.97 -16.49
CA LEU A 140 9.14 -27.56 -16.66
C LEU A 140 9.76 -26.92 -15.40
N ALA A 141 9.49 -27.44 -14.22
CA ALA A 141 10.13 -26.98 -12.98
C ALA A 141 11.58 -27.45 -12.84
N GLU A 142 11.84 -28.71 -13.23
CA GLU A 142 13.19 -29.33 -13.15
C GLU A 142 14.12 -28.76 -14.21
N HIS A 143 13.58 -28.46 -15.39
CA HIS A 143 14.34 -28.08 -16.59
C HIS A 143 13.85 -26.76 -17.18
N TYR A 144 13.73 -25.68 -16.36
CA TYR A 144 13.27 -24.41 -16.91
C TYR A 144 14.33 -23.64 -17.70
N TYR A 145 15.58 -24.10 -17.73
CA TYR A 145 16.59 -23.63 -18.65
C TYR A 145 16.85 -24.67 -19.74
N ARG A 146 17.10 -24.20 -20.94
CA ARG A 146 17.57 -25.05 -22.05
C ARG A 146 19.00 -25.53 -21.80
N PRO A 147 19.28 -26.81 -22.03
CA PRO A 147 20.61 -27.36 -21.77
C PRO A 147 21.73 -26.67 -22.57
N ASP A 148 21.43 -26.20 -23.78
CA ASP A 148 22.38 -25.57 -24.72
C ASP A 148 22.56 -24.05 -24.48
N SER A 149 22.00 -23.51 -23.44
CA SER A 149 21.88 -22.06 -23.27
C SER A 149 22.73 -21.44 -22.14
N GLU A 150 23.56 -22.26 -21.48
CA GLU A 150 24.37 -21.85 -20.32
C GLU A 150 23.52 -21.14 -19.25
N GLY A 151 22.26 -21.55 -19.09
CA GLY A 151 21.33 -20.97 -18.15
C GLY A 151 20.80 -19.55 -18.52
N THR A 152 20.83 -19.17 -19.79
CA THR A 152 20.37 -17.86 -20.26
C THR A 152 19.05 -17.88 -21.02
N ARG A 153 18.61 -19.07 -21.48
CA ARG A 153 17.35 -19.22 -22.22
C ARG A 153 16.40 -20.17 -21.49
N GLN A 154 15.14 -19.81 -21.42
CA GLN A 154 14.12 -20.68 -20.84
C GLN A 154 13.81 -21.89 -21.76
N ALA A 155 13.56 -23.04 -21.15
CA ALA A 155 12.81 -24.13 -21.75
C ALA A 155 11.34 -23.89 -21.47
N ASN A 156 10.49 -23.98 -22.48
CA ASN A 156 9.09 -23.56 -22.36
C ASN A 156 8.17 -24.48 -23.18
N TYR A 157 6.90 -24.53 -22.78
CA TYR A 157 5.83 -25.21 -23.50
C TYR A 157 5.28 -24.39 -24.68
N ASN A 158 5.49 -23.06 -24.68
CA ASN A 158 5.00 -22.15 -25.71
C ASN A 158 5.98 -20.99 -25.91
N TYR A 159 6.69 -20.98 -27.03
CA TYR A 159 7.70 -19.97 -27.34
C TYR A 159 7.16 -18.71 -28.04
N ALA A 160 5.84 -18.67 -28.34
CA ALA A 160 5.25 -17.53 -29.03
C ALA A 160 4.87 -16.38 -28.07
N TRP A 161 4.20 -16.69 -26.95
CA TRP A 161 3.55 -15.67 -26.12
C TRP A 161 3.75 -15.81 -24.62
N TYR A 162 3.96 -17.04 -24.10
CA TYR A 162 3.93 -17.31 -22.66
C TYR A 162 5.25 -17.86 -22.19
N ASN A 163 5.59 -17.53 -20.95
CA ASN A 163 6.80 -18.02 -20.32
C ASN A 163 6.55 -19.35 -19.60
N ASN A 164 7.58 -20.14 -19.42
CA ASN A 164 7.58 -21.18 -18.43
C ASN A 164 7.29 -20.55 -17.06
N PRO A 165 6.21 -20.95 -16.35
CA PRO A 165 5.83 -20.30 -15.08
C PRO A 165 6.90 -20.43 -14.00
N TYR A 166 7.68 -21.51 -13.98
CA TYR A 166 8.77 -21.70 -13.03
C TYR A 166 9.98 -20.83 -13.34
N PHE A 167 10.31 -20.68 -14.63
CA PHE A 167 11.33 -19.72 -15.06
C PHE A 167 10.91 -18.29 -14.65
N ALA A 168 9.68 -17.92 -14.93
CA ALA A 168 9.17 -16.60 -14.56
C ALA A 168 9.16 -16.39 -13.04
N ALA A 169 8.78 -17.39 -12.24
CA ALA A 169 8.77 -17.29 -10.80
C ALA A 169 10.15 -17.17 -10.16
N ASN A 170 11.17 -17.80 -10.76
CA ASN A 170 12.51 -17.84 -10.19
C ASN A 170 13.44 -16.76 -10.75
N GLU A 171 13.28 -16.39 -12.02
CA GLU A 171 14.22 -15.51 -12.72
C GLU A 171 13.69 -14.08 -12.94
N LEU A 172 12.38 -13.91 -13.13
CA LEU A 172 11.77 -12.58 -13.15
C LEU A 172 11.51 -12.12 -11.73
N THR A 173 12.51 -11.55 -11.10
CA THR A 173 12.37 -11.10 -9.70
C THR A 173 12.01 -9.63 -9.60
N GLN A 174 11.16 -9.29 -8.65
CA GLN A 174 10.88 -7.91 -8.28
C GLN A 174 11.07 -7.75 -6.77
N LYS A 175 12.06 -6.97 -6.41
CA LYS A 175 12.29 -6.54 -5.04
C LYS A 175 11.33 -5.39 -4.71
N HIS A 176 10.84 -5.38 -3.48
CA HIS A 176 10.09 -4.27 -2.88
C HIS A 176 10.66 -3.97 -1.49
N ASP A 177 11.06 -2.76 -1.26
CA ASP A 177 11.64 -2.28 0.00
C ASP A 177 11.00 -0.96 0.38
N ARG A 178 10.07 -0.98 1.35
CA ARG A 178 9.38 0.20 1.83
C ARG A 178 9.64 0.45 3.30
N ASN A 179 10.02 1.69 3.59
CA ASN A 179 10.21 2.20 4.94
C ASN A 179 9.20 3.34 5.16
N THR A 180 8.43 3.26 6.23
CA THR A 180 7.47 4.29 6.60
C THR A 180 7.70 4.71 8.05
N MET A 181 7.94 5.99 8.27
CA MET A 181 8.06 6.59 9.59
C MET A 181 6.93 7.60 9.79
N ASN A 182 6.18 7.48 10.90
CA ASN A 182 5.18 8.47 11.29
C ASN A 182 5.55 9.01 12.66
N GLY A 183 5.38 10.30 12.82
CA GLY A 183 5.57 11.00 14.09
C GLY A 183 4.44 11.97 14.36
N GLN A 184 4.02 12.09 15.61
CA GLN A 184 3.06 13.10 16.06
C GLN A 184 3.43 13.59 17.44
N LEU A 185 3.40 14.91 17.62
CA LEU A 185 3.44 15.58 18.91
C LEU A 185 2.14 16.36 19.09
N LYS A 186 1.55 16.27 20.28
CA LYS A 186 0.34 17.00 20.65
C LYS A 186 0.49 17.58 22.06
N LEU A 187 0.31 18.88 22.17
CA LEU A 187 0.26 19.60 23.43
C LEU A 187 -1.18 20.03 23.69
N ASN A 188 -1.73 19.67 24.84
CA ASN A 188 -2.99 20.19 25.34
C ASN A 188 -2.71 21.05 26.57
N TRP A 189 -3.33 22.21 26.63
CA TRP A 189 -3.21 23.16 27.74
C TRP A 189 -4.60 23.66 28.14
N ASP A 190 -5.02 23.31 29.34
CA ASP A 190 -6.21 23.86 29.99
C ASP A 190 -5.82 25.20 30.64
N VAL A 191 -6.11 26.30 29.95
CA VAL A 191 -5.62 27.65 30.28
C VAL A 191 -6.37 28.19 31.50
N ILE A 192 -7.70 28.14 31.44
CA ILE A 192 -8.64 28.50 32.50
C ILE A 192 -9.84 27.54 32.43
N PRO A 193 -10.70 27.49 33.47
CA PRO A 193 -11.91 26.68 33.40
C PRO A 193 -12.73 26.99 32.15
N GLY A 194 -12.96 25.95 31.37
CA GLY A 194 -13.70 26.01 30.09
C GLY A 194 -12.87 26.38 28.86
N LEU A 195 -11.64 26.86 28.96
CA LEU A 195 -10.77 27.17 27.80
C LEU A 195 -9.60 26.20 27.73
N SER A 196 -9.54 25.43 26.66
CA SER A 196 -8.38 24.59 26.31
C SER A 196 -7.78 24.98 24.95
N LEU A 197 -6.47 24.89 24.87
CA LEU A 197 -5.68 25.08 23.66
C LEU A 197 -4.99 23.76 23.30
N GLN A 198 -5.01 23.41 22.03
CA GLN A 198 -4.31 22.24 21.49
C GLN A 198 -3.42 22.66 20.33
N GLY A 199 -2.14 22.30 20.42
CA GLY A 199 -1.23 22.31 19.28
C GLY A 199 -0.86 20.91 18.88
N ARG A 200 -0.88 20.60 17.58
CA ARG A 200 -0.48 19.29 17.05
C ARG A 200 0.41 19.47 15.84
N ALA A 201 1.50 18.71 15.79
CA ALA A 201 2.33 18.54 14.60
C ALA A 201 2.48 17.05 14.32
N ALA A 202 2.26 16.64 13.09
CA ALA A 202 2.39 15.26 12.64
C ALA A 202 3.11 15.21 11.30
N GLY A 203 3.92 14.17 11.10
CA GLY A 203 4.62 13.95 9.86
C GLY A 203 4.67 12.48 9.48
N ARG A 204 4.73 12.23 8.17
CA ARG A 204 4.98 10.93 7.58
C ARG A 204 6.11 11.05 6.57
N LEU A 205 7.09 10.18 6.72
CA LEU A 205 8.14 9.94 5.74
C LEU A 205 7.97 8.52 5.21
N GLU A 206 7.87 8.38 3.91
CA GLU A 206 7.84 7.08 3.26
C GLU A 206 8.88 7.07 2.15
N SER A 207 9.72 6.03 2.13
CA SER A 207 10.64 5.74 1.03
C SER A 207 10.39 4.33 0.55
N THR A 208 10.13 4.19 -0.74
CA THR A 208 9.90 2.91 -1.40
C THR A 208 10.91 2.75 -2.53
N PHE A 209 11.74 1.73 -2.44
CA PHE A 209 12.63 1.30 -3.50
C PHE A 209 12.16 -0.03 -4.07
N GLU A 210 12.06 -0.09 -5.38
CA GLU A 210 11.73 -1.31 -6.11
C GLU A 210 12.76 -1.51 -7.22
N ASP A 211 13.14 -2.76 -7.46
CA ASP A 211 13.87 -3.14 -8.66
C ASP A 211 13.25 -4.38 -9.30
N MET A 212 13.46 -4.51 -10.60
CA MET A 212 13.01 -5.65 -11.37
C MET A 212 14.13 -6.17 -12.25
N SER A 213 14.47 -7.44 -12.06
CA SER A 213 15.37 -8.19 -12.90
C SER A 213 14.56 -8.96 -13.94
N VAL A 214 14.69 -8.58 -15.21
CA VAL A 214 14.04 -9.26 -16.33
C VAL A 214 15.11 -10.17 -16.99
N PRO A 215 14.94 -11.50 -16.97
CA PRO A 215 15.95 -12.39 -17.51
C PRO A 215 15.94 -12.38 -19.05
N LYS A 216 17.08 -12.75 -19.65
CA LYS A 216 17.17 -13.00 -21.09
C LYS A 216 16.17 -14.08 -21.50
N SER A 217 15.63 -14.00 -22.69
CA SER A 217 14.57 -14.86 -23.25
C SER A 217 13.18 -14.71 -22.62
N TYR A 218 13.02 -13.86 -21.61
CA TYR A 218 11.69 -13.56 -21.05
C TYR A 218 10.80 -12.92 -22.12
N MET A 219 9.55 -13.38 -22.21
CA MET A 219 8.58 -12.91 -23.18
C MET A 219 7.56 -11.99 -22.51
N ASN A 220 7.52 -10.74 -22.96
CA ASN A 220 6.54 -9.75 -22.54
C ASN A 220 6.50 -8.57 -23.51
N TYR A 221 5.40 -7.84 -23.50
CA TYR A 221 5.28 -6.59 -24.25
C TYR A 221 6.19 -5.52 -23.65
N GLY A 222 7.03 -4.91 -24.51
CA GLY A 222 7.87 -3.77 -24.15
C GLY A 222 9.13 -4.09 -23.34
N ASP A 223 9.44 -5.36 -23.10
CA ASP A 223 10.71 -5.77 -22.49
C ASP A 223 11.67 -6.31 -23.56
N SER A 224 12.97 -6.06 -23.39
CA SER A 224 13.99 -6.59 -24.29
C SER A 224 14.14 -8.10 -24.15
N ARG A 225 14.30 -8.80 -25.30
CA ARG A 225 14.64 -10.24 -25.30
C ARG A 225 16.03 -10.52 -24.72
N ASN A 226 16.89 -9.53 -24.61
CA ASN A 226 18.20 -9.64 -23.99
C ASN A 226 18.15 -9.47 -22.46
N GLY A 227 16.93 -9.31 -21.90
CA GLY A 227 16.71 -8.99 -20.51
C GLY A 227 16.81 -7.50 -20.22
N ASP A 228 16.32 -7.10 -19.06
CA ASP A 228 16.34 -5.72 -18.59
C ASP A 228 16.58 -5.66 -17.09
N TYR A 229 17.01 -4.49 -16.62
CA TYR A 229 17.03 -4.13 -15.22
C TYR A 229 16.31 -2.79 -15.05
N LYS A 230 15.33 -2.75 -14.15
CA LYS A 230 14.49 -1.57 -13.91
C LYS A 230 14.48 -1.22 -12.43
N THR A 231 14.53 0.07 -12.14
CA THR A 231 14.46 0.57 -10.76
C THR A 231 13.42 1.67 -10.63
N TRP A 232 12.77 1.72 -9.47
CA TRP A 232 11.85 2.80 -9.09
C TRP A 232 12.16 3.22 -7.66
N ASN A 233 12.23 4.52 -7.47
CA ASN A 233 12.30 5.12 -6.14
C ASN A 233 11.15 6.11 -5.98
N THR A 234 10.40 6.00 -4.88
CA THR A 234 9.34 6.92 -4.50
C THR A 234 9.56 7.37 -3.08
N ASP A 235 9.79 8.67 -2.88
CA ASP A 235 9.88 9.30 -1.58
C ASP A 235 8.67 10.21 -1.39
N GLN A 236 8.01 10.08 -0.25
CA GLN A 236 6.87 10.89 0.15
C GLN A 236 7.09 11.51 1.52
N LEU A 237 6.83 12.81 1.59
CA LEU A 237 6.77 13.59 2.82
C LEU A 237 5.37 14.16 2.96
N ASP A 238 4.70 13.86 4.08
CA ASP A 238 3.49 14.55 4.52
C ASP A 238 3.76 15.26 5.84
N ILE A 239 3.31 16.51 5.96
CA ILE A 239 3.37 17.31 7.18
C ILE A 239 1.96 17.84 7.46
N ASN A 240 1.52 17.71 8.70
CA ASN A 240 0.29 18.30 9.21
C ASN A 240 0.62 19.06 10.48
N ALA A 241 0.19 20.31 10.56
CA ALA A 241 0.26 21.11 11.78
C ALA A 241 -1.11 21.75 12.01
N ASP A 242 -1.59 21.72 13.22
CA ASP A 242 -2.86 22.36 13.57
C ASP A 242 -2.83 22.95 14.97
N PHE A 243 -3.62 24.00 15.11
CA PHE A 243 -3.90 24.65 16.38
C PHE A 243 -5.41 24.76 16.55
N LEU A 244 -5.90 24.44 17.75
CA LEU A 244 -7.30 24.48 18.10
C LEU A 244 -7.48 25.12 19.47
N ALA A 245 -8.36 26.13 19.56
CA ALA A 245 -8.87 26.66 20.78
C ALA A 245 -10.32 26.17 20.98
N THR A 246 -10.63 25.65 22.15
CA THR A 246 -11.97 25.21 22.53
C THR A 246 -12.41 25.94 23.79
N TYR A 247 -13.55 26.59 23.72
CA TYR A 247 -14.17 27.22 24.90
C TYR A 247 -15.52 26.59 25.15
N THR A 248 -15.71 26.01 26.33
CA THR A 248 -16.97 25.40 26.76
C THR A 248 -17.44 26.09 28.04
N ARG A 249 -18.71 26.55 28.04
CA ARG A 249 -19.33 27.15 29.21
C ARG A 249 -20.79 26.72 29.36
N ALA A 250 -21.10 26.19 30.51
CA ALA A 250 -22.48 26.01 30.96
C ALA A 250 -22.97 27.34 31.56
N PHE A 251 -23.94 27.99 30.92
CA PHE A 251 -24.55 29.20 31.38
C PHE A 251 -25.70 28.92 32.38
N SER A 252 -26.31 27.76 32.20
CA SER A 252 -27.32 27.23 33.12
C SER A 252 -27.32 25.69 32.99
N ARG A 253 -28.14 25.01 33.81
CA ARG A 253 -28.38 23.57 33.66
C ARG A 253 -28.91 23.22 32.26
N ASN A 254 -29.66 24.16 31.65
CA ASN A 254 -30.36 23.93 30.39
C ASN A 254 -29.65 24.55 29.17
N PHE A 255 -28.46 25.14 29.33
CA PHE A 255 -27.75 25.80 28.25
C PHE A 255 -26.24 25.69 28.41
N THR A 256 -25.65 24.92 27.53
CA THR A 256 -24.18 24.82 27.37
C THR A 256 -23.76 25.25 25.95
N LEU A 257 -22.76 26.10 25.88
CA LEU A 257 -22.13 26.53 24.62
C LEU A 257 -20.72 26.04 24.55
N THR A 258 -20.36 25.42 23.41
CA THR A 258 -18.98 25.09 23.07
C THR A 258 -18.60 25.75 21.75
N VAL A 259 -17.54 26.55 21.76
CA VAL A 259 -17.00 27.23 20.59
C VAL A 259 -15.60 26.66 20.30
N ASN A 260 -15.38 26.27 19.07
CA ASN A 260 -14.07 25.86 18.58
C ASN A 260 -13.60 26.81 17.49
N ALA A 261 -12.32 27.21 17.52
CA ALA A 261 -11.65 27.96 16.46
C ALA A 261 -10.25 27.40 16.24
N GLY A 262 -9.89 27.18 15.01
CA GLY A 262 -8.61 26.55 14.69
C GLY A 262 -8.06 26.89 13.32
N THR A 263 -6.80 26.55 13.14
CA THR A 263 -6.10 26.65 11.87
C THR A 263 -5.33 25.36 11.62
N SER A 264 -5.14 25.00 10.36
CA SER A 264 -4.33 23.84 9.97
C SER A 264 -3.53 24.11 8.72
N LEU A 265 -2.35 23.49 8.67
CA LEU A 265 -1.46 23.40 7.51
C LEU A 265 -1.31 21.94 7.13
N TYR A 266 -1.51 21.64 5.87
CA TYR A 266 -1.16 20.37 5.24
C TYR A 266 -0.15 20.60 4.13
N TYR A 267 0.93 19.85 4.13
CA TYR A 267 1.92 19.84 3.07
C TYR A 267 2.24 18.41 2.66
N ARG A 268 2.28 18.16 1.35
CA ARG A 268 2.70 16.89 0.75
C ARG A 268 3.73 17.14 -0.34
N GLN A 269 4.79 16.33 -0.36
CA GLN A 269 5.73 16.24 -1.45
C GLN A 269 5.92 14.77 -1.84
N ILE A 270 5.81 14.46 -3.13
CA ILE A 270 6.08 13.13 -3.68
C ILE A 270 7.14 13.30 -4.77
N ARG A 271 8.27 12.61 -4.60
CA ARG A 271 9.33 12.49 -5.61
C ARG A 271 9.34 11.08 -6.15
N LYS A 272 9.34 10.95 -7.47
CA LYS A 272 9.43 9.66 -8.15
C LYS A 272 10.59 9.68 -9.13
N GLN A 273 11.34 8.60 -9.15
CA GLN A 273 12.43 8.35 -10.10
C GLN A 273 12.26 6.95 -10.65
N SER A 274 12.43 6.77 -11.94
CA SER A 274 12.49 5.44 -12.54
C SER A 274 13.60 5.38 -13.58
N GLN A 275 14.26 4.24 -13.66
CA GLN A 275 15.32 3.96 -14.60
C GLN A 275 15.15 2.56 -15.17
N SER A 276 15.47 2.38 -16.44
CA SER A 276 15.38 1.09 -17.13
C SER A 276 16.50 0.98 -18.15
N THR A 277 17.17 -0.16 -18.14
CA THR A 277 18.02 -0.58 -19.27
C THR A 277 17.16 -0.83 -20.51
N ASP A 278 17.77 -0.81 -21.67
CA ASP A 278 17.23 -1.32 -22.93
C ASP A 278 18.13 -2.46 -23.43
N GLY A 279 17.86 -3.66 -22.94
CA GLY A 279 18.66 -4.84 -23.08
C GLY A 279 19.89 -4.86 -22.17
N LEU A 280 20.39 -6.07 -21.88
CA LEU A 280 21.62 -6.31 -21.11
C LEU A 280 22.75 -6.77 -22.03
N ILE A 281 23.96 -6.24 -21.82
CA ILE A 281 25.19 -6.70 -22.52
C ILE A 281 25.51 -8.11 -22.03
N VAL A 282 25.63 -8.30 -20.73
CA VAL A 282 25.92 -9.58 -20.07
C VAL A 282 24.66 -10.08 -19.39
N ALA A 283 24.17 -11.26 -19.77
CA ALA A 283 23.01 -11.87 -19.16
C ALA A 283 23.21 -12.09 -17.65
N LYS A 284 22.12 -11.94 -16.86
CA LYS A 284 22.11 -12.11 -15.39
C LYS A 284 22.92 -11.08 -14.59
N VAL A 285 23.56 -10.11 -15.22
CA VAL A 285 24.17 -8.97 -14.55
C VAL A 285 23.16 -7.81 -14.52
N TYR A 286 22.35 -7.78 -13.48
CA TYR A 286 21.27 -6.78 -13.32
C TYR A 286 21.82 -5.48 -12.71
N ASN A 287 22.23 -4.58 -13.59
CA ASN A 287 22.80 -3.28 -13.26
C ASN A 287 22.54 -2.29 -14.39
N LEU A 288 22.27 -1.04 -14.07
CA LEU A 288 22.06 0.02 -15.08
C LEU A 288 23.27 0.25 -15.97
N GLY A 289 24.49 0.07 -15.44
CA GLY A 289 25.73 0.15 -16.20
C GLY A 289 25.96 -0.99 -17.19
N ASN A 290 25.14 -2.05 -17.14
CA ASN A 290 25.17 -3.19 -18.07
C ASN A 290 24.15 -3.06 -19.21
N SER A 291 23.63 -1.85 -19.45
CA SER A 291 22.67 -1.59 -20.53
C SER A 291 23.32 -1.69 -21.90
N LEU A 292 22.68 -2.40 -22.82
CA LEU A 292 23.12 -2.51 -24.23
C LEU A 292 22.92 -1.20 -24.97
N ASN A 293 21.78 -0.55 -24.76
CA ASN A 293 21.40 0.74 -25.33
C ASN A 293 21.32 1.81 -24.19
N PRO A 294 21.19 3.07 -24.52
CA PRO A 294 21.08 4.14 -23.50
C PRO A 294 19.97 3.87 -22.50
N VAL A 295 20.27 4.07 -21.22
CA VAL A 295 19.33 3.93 -20.12
C VAL A 295 18.22 4.98 -20.24
N SER A 296 16.96 4.54 -20.16
CA SER A 296 15.83 5.45 -20.00
C SER A 296 15.69 5.87 -18.53
N ALA A 297 15.58 7.17 -18.29
CA ALA A 297 15.40 7.70 -16.94
C ALA A 297 14.30 8.76 -16.91
N THR A 298 13.46 8.72 -15.90
CA THR A 298 12.44 9.74 -15.65
C THR A 298 12.46 10.16 -14.18
N ASN A 299 12.11 11.41 -13.94
CA ASN A 299 11.87 11.93 -12.60
C ASN A 299 10.65 12.84 -12.60
N SER A 300 9.97 12.91 -11.49
CA SER A 300 8.88 13.84 -11.25
C SER A 300 8.83 14.25 -9.79
N MET A 301 8.34 15.44 -9.53
CA MET A 301 8.07 15.95 -8.19
C MET A 301 6.70 16.61 -8.21
N ASN A 302 5.86 16.20 -7.25
CA ASN A 302 4.56 16.80 -7.02
C ASN A 302 4.50 17.36 -5.61
N GLU A 303 4.04 18.59 -5.47
CA GLU A 303 3.87 19.27 -4.20
C GLU A 303 2.46 19.79 -4.08
N LYS A 304 1.92 19.73 -2.85
CA LYS A 304 0.63 20.27 -2.50
C LYS A 304 0.68 20.86 -1.10
N ALA A 305 0.17 22.08 -0.95
CA ALA A 305 -0.05 22.69 0.34
C ALA A 305 -1.51 23.16 0.46
N ILE A 306 -2.09 22.99 1.65
CA ILE A 306 -3.40 23.50 1.99
C ILE A 306 -3.30 24.20 3.34
N GLU A 307 -3.68 25.47 3.37
CA GLU A 307 -3.87 26.24 4.60
C GLU A 307 -5.35 26.34 4.90
N SER A 308 -5.73 26.27 6.18
CA SER A 308 -7.13 26.26 6.57
C SER A 308 -7.38 27.03 7.83
N VAL A 309 -8.54 27.69 7.87
CA VAL A 309 -9.13 28.24 9.09
C VAL A 309 -10.51 27.62 9.26
N TYR A 310 -10.81 27.19 10.46
CA TYR A 310 -12.09 26.52 10.74
C TYR A 310 -12.63 26.86 12.13
N GLY A 311 -13.94 26.72 12.29
CA GLY A 311 -14.58 26.87 13.56
C GLY A 311 -15.90 26.12 13.64
N SER A 312 -16.34 25.92 14.86
CA SER A 312 -17.67 25.39 15.14
C SER A 312 -18.30 26.03 16.39
N VAL A 313 -19.62 26.08 16.38
CA VAL A 313 -20.43 26.46 17.53
C VAL A 313 -21.38 25.32 17.81
N ASN A 314 -21.28 24.75 19.02
CA ASN A 314 -22.18 23.72 19.51
C ASN A 314 -23.02 24.29 20.63
N VAL A 315 -24.32 24.19 20.49
CA VAL A 315 -25.32 24.62 21.44
C VAL A 315 -26.06 23.42 21.97
N ASP A 316 -25.98 23.19 23.28
CA ASP A 316 -26.72 22.16 23.97
C ASP A 316 -27.81 22.83 24.79
N LEU A 317 -29.07 22.49 24.49
CA LEU A 317 -30.26 23.00 25.15
C LEU A 317 -31.00 21.83 25.82
N PHE A 318 -31.31 22.04 27.10
CA PHE A 318 -32.11 21.11 27.92
C PHE A 318 -31.53 19.68 28.00
N GLU A 319 -30.20 19.50 27.79
CA GLU A 319 -29.54 18.21 27.72
C GLU A 319 -30.16 17.25 26.66
N SER A 320 -30.99 17.75 25.74
CA SER A 320 -31.82 16.98 24.82
C SER A 320 -31.85 17.50 23.37
N LEU A 321 -31.52 18.78 23.17
CA LEU A 321 -31.48 19.42 21.86
C LEU A 321 -30.09 19.96 21.58
N PHE A 322 -29.45 19.43 20.53
CA PHE A 322 -28.08 19.75 20.15
C PHE A 322 -28.04 20.37 18.76
N LEU A 323 -27.54 21.59 18.68
CA LEU A 323 -27.32 22.33 17.44
C LEU A 323 -25.83 22.50 17.22
N THR A 324 -25.34 22.17 16.01
CA THR A 324 -23.96 22.38 15.63
C THR A 324 -23.90 23.15 14.33
N PHE A 325 -23.14 24.24 14.34
CA PHE A 325 -22.78 25.02 13.15
C PHE A 325 -21.28 24.88 12.94
N THR A 326 -20.84 24.57 11.71
CA THR A 326 -19.43 24.54 11.39
C THR A 326 -19.13 25.34 10.13
N GLY A 327 -17.94 25.89 10.07
CA GLY A 327 -17.42 26.55 8.90
C GLY A 327 -15.93 26.31 8.79
N ARG A 328 -15.49 26.05 7.56
CA ARG A 328 -14.07 25.89 7.23
C ARG A 328 -13.79 26.58 5.91
N ASN A 329 -12.69 27.30 5.85
CA ASN A 329 -12.14 27.82 4.60
C ASN A 329 -10.77 27.25 4.35
N ASP A 330 -10.57 26.74 3.15
CA ASP A 330 -9.29 26.16 2.70
C ASP A 330 -8.72 26.99 1.54
N TRP A 331 -7.41 27.14 1.54
CA TRP A 331 -6.62 27.70 0.43
C TRP A 331 -5.67 26.60 -0.08
N SER A 332 -5.87 26.16 -1.33
CA SER A 332 -5.08 25.10 -1.93
C SER A 332 -4.08 25.63 -2.94
N SER A 333 -2.84 25.16 -2.89
CA SER A 333 -1.80 25.49 -3.85
C SER A 333 -2.01 24.86 -5.24
N THR A 334 -2.91 23.89 -5.36
CA THR A 334 -3.21 23.20 -6.64
C THR A 334 -4.20 23.96 -7.51
N LEU A 335 -4.86 24.97 -6.96
CA LEU A 335 -5.83 25.80 -7.64
C LEU A 335 -5.22 27.12 -8.12
N ALA A 336 -5.80 27.69 -9.16
CA ALA A 336 -5.34 28.96 -9.73
C ALA A 336 -5.41 30.10 -8.71
N LYS A 337 -4.38 30.94 -8.69
CA LYS A 337 -4.32 32.13 -7.84
C LYS A 337 -5.54 33.02 -8.08
N GLY A 338 -6.24 33.38 -7.01
CA GLY A 338 -7.50 34.13 -7.06
C GLY A 338 -8.76 33.27 -6.98
N ASN A 339 -8.67 31.95 -7.29
CA ASN A 339 -9.76 30.97 -7.15
C ASN A 339 -9.33 29.75 -6.30
N ASN A 340 -8.35 29.94 -5.44
CA ASN A 340 -7.75 28.88 -4.63
C ASN A 340 -8.39 28.75 -3.23
N SER A 341 -9.44 29.53 -2.95
CA SER A 341 -10.14 29.56 -1.65
C SER A 341 -11.55 29.03 -1.79
N TYR A 342 -11.97 28.17 -0.89
CA TYR A 342 -13.32 27.65 -0.85
C TYR A 342 -13.80 27.41 0.58
N PHE A 343 -15.09 27.73 0.80
CA PHE A 343 -15.71 27.68 2.10
C PHE A 343 -16.69 26.52 2.21
N TYR A 344 -16.64 25.81 3.34
CA TYR A 344 -17.50 24.65 3.65
C TYR A 344 -18.35 24.95 4.90
N PRO A 345 -19.61 25.34 4.76
CA PRO A 345 -20.54 25.43 5.89
C PRO A 345 -21.22 24.08 6.15
N SER A 346 -21.54 23.83 7.42
CA SER A 346 -22.48 22.79 7.79
C SER A 346 -23.35 23.18 8.97
N VAL A 347 -24.54 22.59 9.04
CA VAL A 347 -25.48 22.70 10.15
C VAL A 347 -26.00 21.31 10.49
N SER A 348 -26.02 20.98 11.77
CA SER A 348 -26.67 19.76 12.24
C SER A 348 -27.56 20.03 13.45
N LEU A 349 -28.65 19.28 13.51
CA LEU A 349 -29.62 19.24 14.60
C LEU A 349 -29.75 17.81 15.08
N SER A 350 -29.72 17.61 16.38
CA SER A 350 -29.98 16.32 17.01
C SER A 350 -30.85 16.51 18.24
N THR A 351 -31.83 15.64 18.45
CA THR A 351 -32.73 15.71 19.59
C THR A 351 -33.06 14.35 20.19
N LEU A 352 -33.21 14.31 21.50
CA LEU A 352 -33.68 13.18 22.28
C LEU A 352 -35.19 13.28 22.45
N VAL A 353 -35.94 12.55 21.63
CA VAL A 353 -37.41 12.63 21.61
C VAL A 353 -38.03 12.12 22.91
N ASN A 354 -37.38 11.16 23.58
CA ASN A 354 -37.81 10.63 24.87
C ASN A 354 -37.85 11.68 26.01
N GLU A 355 -37.13 12.80 25.85
CA GLU A 355 -37.17 13.90 26.83
C GLU A 355 -38.42 14.77 26.68
N TYR A 356 -39.12 14.68 25.56
CA TYR A 356 -40.32 15.51 25.26
C TYR A 356 -41.60 14.69 25.20
N VAL A 357 -41.53 13.42 24.82
CA VAL A 357 -42.68 12.57 24.56
C VAL A 357 -42.46 11.20 25.22
N LYS A 358 -43.49 10.70 25.92
CA LYS A 358 -43.47 9.33 26.43
C LYS A 358 -43.46 8.36 25.26
N LEU A 359 -42.41 7.55 25.20
CA LEU A 359 -42.27 6.49 24.21
C LEU A 359 -43.11 5.24 24.62
N PRO A 360 -43.51 4.39 23.68
CA PRO A 360 -44.09 3.07 23.97
C PRO A 360 -43.18 2.25 24.88
N SER A 361 -43.76 1.41 25.71
CA SER A 361 -43.02 0.61 26.73
C SER A 361 -41.96 -0.34 26.19
N TRP A 362 -41.90 -0.55 24.88
CA TRP A 362 -40.85 -1.34 24.21
C TRP A 362 -39.68 -0.51 23.69
N MET A 363 -39.74 0.85 23.86
CA MET A 363 -38.72 1.77 23.34
C MET A 363 -38.32 2.74 24.46
N ASP A 364 -37.09 2.60 24.99
CA ASP A 364 -36.57 3.41 26.09
C ASP A 364 -35.87 4.69 25.59
N TYR A 365 -35.46 4.73 24.34
CA TYR A 365 -34.63 5.79 23.78
C TYR A 365 -34.91 6.03 22.32
N LEU A 366 -35.13 7.29 21.95
CA LEU A 366 -35.28 7.72 20.57
C LEU A 366 -34.50 9.01 20.32
N LYS A 367 -33.47 8.92 19.48
CA LYS A 367 -32.69 10.07 19.01
C LYS A 367 -32.95 10.29 17.54
N VAL A 368 -33.29 11.50 17.16
CA VAL A 368 -33.44 11.95 15.77
C VAL A 368 -32.34 12.94 15.44
N ASN A 369 -31.73 12.82 14.30
CA ASN A 369 -30.71 13.76 13.82
C ASN A 369 -30.88 14.06 12.33
N GLY A 370 -30.60 15.32 11.97
CA GLY A 370 -30.53 15.79 10.59
C GLY A 370 -29.33 16.69 10.42
N ALA A 371 -28.69 16.65 9.26
CA ALA A 371 -27.57 17.51 8.94
C ALA A 371 -27.59 17.94 7.48
N TRP A 372 -27.08 19.14 7.24
CA TRP A 372 -26.78 19.66 5.92
C TRP A 372 -25.33 20.13 5.89
N ALA A 373 -24.61 19.83 4.80
CA ALA A 373 -23.25 20.28 4.60
C ALA A 373 -22.98 20.53 3.12
N GLN A 374 -22.19 21.55 2.84
CA GLN A 374 -21.61 21.78 1.54
C GLN A 374 -20.15 21.32 1.59
N VAL A 375 -19.70 20.58 0.56
CA VAL A 375 -18.31 20.14 0.43
C VAL A 375 -17.78 20.51 -0.95
N SER A 376 -16.47 20.71 -1.05
CA SER A 376 -15.76 20.97 -2.28
C SER A 376 -14.49 20.14 -2.31
N SER A 377 -13.91 19.93 -3.49
CA SER A 377 -12.65 19.22 -3.69
C SER A 377 -11.76 20.00 -4.64
N ASP A 378 -10.46 19.92 -4.41
CA ASP A 378 -9.40 20.51 -5.24
C ASP A 378 -8.70 19.45 -6.12
N LEU A 379 -9.44 18.42 -6.53
CA LEU A 379 -8.98 17.33 -7.41
C LEU A 379 -8.74 17.81 -8.82
#